data_eaf32f2753d27c31875c2efa27f419e0
#
_entry.id   eaf32f2753d27c31875c2efa27f419e0
#
_cell.length_a   1.000
_cell.length_b   1.000
_cell.length_c   1.000
_cell.angle_alpha   90.00
_cell.angle_beta   90.00
_cell.angle_gamma   90.00
#
_symmetry.space_group_name_H-M   'P 1'
#
loop_
_entity.id
_entity.type
_entity.pdbx_description
1 polymer ?
#
loop_
_entity_poly.entity_id
_entity_poly.type
_entity_poly.pdbx_seq_one_letter_code
_entity_poly.pdbx_strand_id
1 'polypeptide(L)'
;MSARVGVFGATGYTGRELVRLLRRHPRARLAFTTGSDKGHLAHEAGLGEAADAYLLALPHGIAATYASRLREGRPDAVVVDLSGDLRLPTAESYKHWYGHDHKAPHLIGQAVFGLSEAYRDRLPGARLVSNPGCYATSVLLPLVPLLREDLIEETDIVADAKSGATGAGRTLREDLLFCELAEDFSAYAPGRKHRHVGEMEAVLAERTGRRVELTFCPHLLPVKRGILTALYVRPKVDVAALRRALEGAYEESAFVHVVDGAPPRLSDVVGTNDCRISVHAGATGRAVVFSALDNLVKGAAGQAIQNLNLAMGWPETDGLVSAFGAPSPVETAAGRAGGNS
;
A
#
# COMPACT_ATOMS: atom_id res chain seq x y z
N MET A 1 -9.35 26.47 -1.37
CA MET A 1 -8.81 26.28 -2.74
C MET A 1 -8.41 24.81 -2.89
N SER A 2 -8.60 24.20 -4.07
CA SER A 2 -8.14 22.83 -4.32
C SER A 2 -6.63 22.81 -4.59
N ALA A 3 -5.93 21.84 -3.99
CA ALA A 3 -4.49 21.66 -4.21
C ALA A 3 -4.20 21.16 -5.64
N ARG A 4 -3.11 21.60 -6.21
CA ARG A 4 -2.61 21.18 -7.53
C ARG A 4 -1.73 19.94 -7.38
N VAL A 5 -2.03 18.88 -8.11
CA VAL A 5 -1.30 17.61 -8.03
C VAL A 5 -0.70 17.25 -9.39
N GLY A 6 0.61 17.03 -9.44
CA GLY A 6 1.31 16.48 -10.59
C GLY A 6 1.44 14.96 -10.50
N VAL A 7 1.24 14.25 -11.62
CA VAL A 7 1.40 12.80 -11.69
C VAL A 7 2.51 12.44 -12.67
N PHE A 8 3.58 11.85 -12.17
CA PHE A 8 4.66 11.29 -12.97
C PHE A 8 4.38 9.82 -13.32
N GLY A 9 4.56 9.45 -14.59
CA GLY A 9 4.32 8.09 -15.07
C GLY A 9 2.85 7.75 -15.29
N ALA A 10 2.04 8.73 -15.73
CA ALA A 10 0.58 8.58 -15.93
C ALA A 10 0.18 7.53 -16.99
N THR A 11 1.10 7.02 -17.80
CA THR A 11 0.82 6.01 -18.84
C THR A 11 0.83 4.57 -18.33
N GLY A 12 1.43 4.31 -17.16
CA GLY A 12 1.41 3.02 -16.47
C GLY A 12 0.03 2.70 -15.84
N TYR A 13 -0.20 1.45 -15.42
CA TYR A 13 -1.47 1.06 -14.78
C TYR A 13 -1.76 1.87 -13.51
N THR A 14 -0.77 2.01 -12.63
CA THR A 14 -0.89 2.79 -11.39
C THR A 14 -1.10 4.27 -11.68
N GLY A 15 -0.34 4.85 -12.64
CA GLY A 15 -0.48 6.25 -13.01
C GLY A 15 -1.85 6.59 -13.60
N ARG A 16 -2.39 5.70 -14.44
CA ARG A 16 -3.78 5.82 -14.97
C ARG A 16 -4.81 5.79 -13.86
N GLU A 17 -4.60 4.93 -12.86
CA GLU A 17 -5.48 4.83 -11.71
C GLU A 17 -5.42 6.09 -10.83
N LEU A 18 -4.22 6.65 -10.59
CA LEU A 18 -4.04 7.94 -9.90
C LEU A 18 -4.81 9.06 -10.61
N VAL A 19 -4.67 9.17 -11.93
CA VAL A 19 -5.40 10.16 -12.72
C VAL A 19 -6.92 9.98 -12.61
N ARG A 20 -7.40 8.72 -12.62
CA ARG A 20 -8.83 8.40 -12.46
C ARG A 20 -9.36 8.84 -11.09
N LEU A 21 -8.61 8.58 -10.02
CA LEU A 21 -8.98 8.96 -8.65
C LEU A 21 -8.95 10.48 -8.46
N LEU A 22 -7.90 11.15 -8.92
CA LEU A 22 -7.77 12.62 -8.82
C LEU A 22 -8.88 13.38 -9.55
N ARG A 23 -9.40 12.86 -10.67
CA ARG A 23 -10.53 13.50 -11.38
C ARG A 23 -11.81 13.59 -10.55
N ARG A 24 -11.96 12.78 -9.52
CA ARG A 24 -13.12 12.74 -8.61
C ARG A 24 -12.80 13.30 -7.24
N HIS A 25 -11.57 13.75 -7.03
CA HIS A 25 -11.12 14.19 -5.71
C HIS A 25 -11.70 15.57 -5.36
N PRO A 26 -12.36 15.74 -4.20
CA PRO A 26 -13.03 16.99 -3.85
C PRO A 26 -12.08 18.16 -3.55
N ARG A 27 -10.86 17.86 -3.07
CA ARG A 27 -9.88 18.86 -2.61
C ARG A 27 -8.61 18.93 -3.47
N ALA A 28 -8.39 17.99 -4.38
CA ALA A 28 -7.24 17.99 -5.29
C ALA A 28 -7.69 18.09 -6.73
N ARG A 29 -6.89 18.77 -7.56
CA ARG A 29 -7.06 18.82 -9.00
C ARG A 29 -5.77 18.40 -9.71
N LEU A 30 -5.91 17.66 -10.78
CA LEU A 30 -4.78 17.29 -11.63
C LEU A 30 -4.22 18.56 -12.30
N ALA A 31 -2.95 18.87 -12.02
CA ALA A 31 -2.26 20.03 -12.61
C ALA A 31 -1.61 19.65 -13.95
N PHE A 32 -0.89 18.53 -13.97
CA PHE A 32 -0.24 18.00 -15.16
C PHE A 32 0.01 16.50 -15.01
N THR A 33 0.36 15.86 -16.12
CA THR A 33 0.78 14.47 -16.17
C THR A 33 2.04 14.32 -17.01
N THR A 34 2.92 13.39 -16.62
CA THR A 34 4.08 13.03 -17.44
C THR A 34 3.99 11.57 -17.89
N GLY A 35 4.56 11.26 -19.04
CA GLY A 35 4.53 9.91 -19.60
C GLY A 35 5.16 9.81 -20.98
N SER A 36 5.15 8.60 -21.56
CA SER A 36 5.72 8.32 -22.88
C SER A 36 4.75 8.56 -24.05
N ASP A 37 3.44 8.63 -23.77
CA ASP A 37 2.42 8.72 -24.81
C ASP A 37 2.08 10.19 -25.13
N LYS A 38 1.48 10.44 -26.29
CA LYS A 38 1.00 11.79 -26.68
C LYS A 38 0.01 12.34 -25.65
N GLY A 39 0.11 13.63 -25.37
CA GLY A 39 -0.75 14.34 -24.40
C GLY A 39 -0.20 14.37 -22.97
N HIS A 40 0.99 13.82 -22.75
CA HIS A 40 1.71 13.91 -21.49
C HIS A 40 3.01 14.70 -21.67
N LEU A 41 3.45 15.40 -20.63
CA LEU A 41 4.77 16.03 -20.61
C LEU A 41 5.88 14.97 -20.54
N ALA A 42 7.06 15.28 -21.02
CA ALA A 42 8.26 14.51 -20.67
C ALA A 42 8.52 14.61 -19.16
N HIS A 43 9.12 13.59 -18.55
CA HIS A 43 9.37 13.61 -17.10
C HIS A 43 10.22 14.80 -16.68
N GLU A 44 11.26 15.16 -17.44
CA GLU A 44 12.10 16.33 -17.16
C GLU A 44 11.31 17.66 -17.19
N ALA A 45 10.39 17.82 -18.13
CA ALA A 45 9.55 19.00 -18.21
C ALA A 45 8.61 19.11 -16.98
N GLY A 46 8.12 17.96 -16.47
CA GLY A 46 7.28 17.92 -15.28
C GLY A 46 7.94 18.45 -14.00
N LEU A 47 9.28 18.41 -13.90
CA LEU A 47 10.02 19.01 -12.77
C LEU A 47 9.91 20.55 -12.74
N GLY A 48 9.74 21.19 -13.89
CA GLY A 48 9.51 22.64 -13.98
C GLY A 48 8.11 23.06 -13.55
N GLU A 49 7.14 22.15 -13.60
CA GLU A 49 5.74 22.45 -13.29
C GLU A 49 5.50 22.62 -11.79
N ALA A 50 4.84 23.71 -11.39
CA ALA A 50 4.50 23.97 -10.01
C ALA A 50 3.24 23.19 -9.60
N ALA A 51 3.32 22.47 -8.46
CA ALA A 51 2.19 21.81 -7.82
C ALA A 51 2.39 21.77 -6.31
N ASP A 52 1.31 21.54 -5.55
CA ASP A 52 1.32 21.41 -4.10
C ASP A 52 1.68 19.99 -3.69
N ALA A 53 1.49 19.01 -4.59
CA ALA A 53 1.90 17.62 -4.39
C ALA A 53 2.30 16.95 -5.72
N TYR A 54 3.15 15.93 -5.60
CA TYR A 54 3.65 15.12 -6.71
C TYR A 54 3.52 13.64 -6.38
N LEU A 55 2.88 12.87 -7.26
CA LEU A 55 2.72 11.43 -7.16
C LEU A 55 3.62 10.75 -8.20
N LEU A 56 4.60 9.98 -7.73
CA LEU A 56 5.62 9.37 -8.59
C LEU A 56 5.29 7.90 -8.88
N ALA A 57 4.61 7.62 -9.99
CA ALA A 57 4.34 6.28 -10.48
C ALA A 57 5.42 5.86 -11.52
N LEU A 58 6.68 6.05 -11.15
CA LEU A 58 7.86 5.78 -11.97
C LEU A 58 8.49 4.41 -11.62
N PRO A 59 9.27 3.81 -12.51
CA PRO A 59 10.05 2.61 -12.18
C PRO A 59 11.03 2.86 -11.03
N HIS A 60 11.32 1.80 -10.25
CA HIS A 60 12.41 1.82 -9.27
C HIS A 60 13.77 2.09 -9.95
N GLY A 61 14.68 2.70 -9.22
CA GLY A 61 15.97 3.18 -9.74
C GLY A 61 15.88 4.52 -10.48
N ILE A 62 14.66 5.03 -10.74
CA ILE A 62 14.43 6.32 -11.41
C ILE A 62 13.70 7.28 -10.46
N ALA A 63 12.70 6.82 -9.74
CA ALA A 63 11.82 7.66 -8.92
C ALA A 63 12.58 8.45 -7.86
N ALA A 64 13.58 7.84 -7.20
CA ALA A 64 14.39 8.51 -6.19
C ALA A 64 15.12 9.76 -6.71
N THR A 65 15.58 9.76 -7.95
CA THR A 65 16.22 10.94 -8.58
C THR A 65 15.21 12.08 -8.74
N TYR A 66 13.99 11.78 -9.17
CA TYR A 66 12.92 12.79 -9.29
C TYR A 66 12.46 13.26 -7.91
N ALA A 67 12.33 12.35 -6.94
CA ALA A 67 12.00 12.72 -5.56
C ALA A 67 13.03 13.69 -4.97
N SER A 68 14.34 13.42 -5.14
CA SER A 68 15.42 14.32 -4.69
C SER A 68 15.28 15.71 -5.29
N ARG A 69 15.19 15.81 -6.61
CA ARG A 69 15.06 17.10 -7.31
C ARG A 69 13.80 17.89 -6.92
N LEU A 70 12.68 17.18 -6.72
CA LEU A 70 11.44 17.81 -6.25
C LEU A 70 11.57 18.29 -4.81
N ARG A 71 12.20 17.52 -3.92
CA ARG A 71 12.43 17.92 -2.52
C ARG A 71 13.37 19.13 -2.42
N GLU A 72 14.42 19.20 -3.24
CA GLU A 72 15.35 20.32 -3.31
C GLU A 72 14.68 21.59 -3.88
N GLY A 73 13.97 21.45 -5.00
CA GLY A 73 13.35 22.59 -5.70
C GLY A 73 12.03 23.05 -5.11
N ARG A 74 11.33 22.20 -4.33
CA ARG A 74 9.99 22.46 -3.78
C ARG A 74 9.82 21.85 -2.40
N PRO A 75 10.52 22.39 -1.40
CA PRO A 75 10.58 21.80 -0.04
C PRO A 75 9.21 21.70 0.65
N ASP A 76 8.27 22.56 0.30
CA ASP A 76 6.92 22.59 0.89
C ASP A 76 5.93 21.63 0.24
N ALA A 77 6.22 21.13 -0.95
CA ALA A 77 5.33 20.21 -1.65
C ALA A 77 5.38 18.81 -1.04
N VAL A 78 4.25 18.11 -1.07
CA VAL A 78 4.18 16.70 -0.69
C VAL A 78 4.62 15.82 -1.87
N VAL A 79 5.55 14.92 -1.65
CA VAL A 79 5.99 13.92 -2.64
C VAL A 79 5.59 12.54 -2.13
N VAL A 80 4.80 11.81 -2.92
CA VAL A 80 4.45 10.40 -2.64
C VAL A 80 5.12 9.53 -3.70
N ASP A 81 6.08 8.73 -3.28
CA ASP A 81 6.77 7.79 -4.15
C ASP A 81 6.10 6.41 -4.12
N LEU A 82 5.61 5.95 -5.26
CA LEU A 82 4.98 4.64 -5.41
C LEU A 82 5.98 3.57 -5.90
N SER A 83 7.24 3.94 -6.12
CA SER A 83 8.31 3.00 -6.47
C SER A 83 8.80 2.22 -5.24
N GLY A 84 9.78 1.36 -5.45
CA GLY A 84 10.46 0.67 -4.34
C GLY A 84 11.63 1.43 -3.73
N ASP A 85 11.95 2.62 -4.25
CA ASP A 85 13.24 3.25 -3.96
C ASP A 85 13.37 3.70 -2.49
N LEU A 86 12.28 4.15 -1.87
CA LEU A 86 12.32 4.70 -0.51
C LEU A 86 11.71 3.77 0.56
N ARG A 87 11.50 2.47 0.25
CA ARG A 87 10.82 1.53 1.14
C ARG A 87 11.73 0.82 2.12
N LEU A 88 13.02 0.77 1.85
CA LEU A 88 14.00 0.06 2.65
C LEU A 88 14.78 1.01 3.56
N PRO A 89 15.19 0.55 4.76
CA PRO A 89 15.75 1.43 5.79
C PRO A 89 17.18 1.86 5.52
N THR A 90 17.94 1.16 4.65
CA THR A 90 19.34 1.49 4.37
C THR A 90 19.69 1.30 2.90
N ALA A 91 20.75 1.97 2.44
CA ALA A 91 21.28 1.82 1.08
C ALA A 91 21.81 0.40 0.82
N GLU A 92 22.36 -0.26 1.84
CA GLU A 92 22.86 -1.63 1.77
C GLU A 92 21.68 -2.60 1.57
N SER A 93 20.58 -2.44 2.34
CA SER A 93 19.39 -3.27 2.17
C SER A 93 18.76 -3.04 0.80
N TYR A 94 18.74 -1.79 0.30
CA TYR A 94 18.29 -1.50 -1.06
C TYR A 94 19.15 -2.21 -2.11
N LYS A 95 20.48 -2.11 -2.01
CA LYS A 95 21.40 -2.80 -2.92
C LYS A 95 21.22 -4.31 -2.90
N HIS A 96 21.01 -4.90 -1.71
CA HIS A 96 20.75 -6.32 -1.56
C HIS A 96 19.50 -6.77 -2.32
N TRP A 97 18.37 -6.04 -2.16
CA TRP A 97 17.08 -6.45 -2.72
C TRP A 97 16.85 -6.01 -4.17
N TYR A 98 17.49 -4.91 -4.61
CA TYR A 98 17.32 -4.36 -5.97
C TYR A 98 18.50 -4.62 -6.89
N GLY A 99 19.65 -5.06 -6.35
CA GLY A 99 20.82 -5.45 -7.14
C GLY A 99 21.67 -4.28 -7.66
N HIS A 100 21.38 -3.05 -7.28
CA HIS A 100 22.12 -1.85 -7.70
C HIS A 100 22.14 -0.77 -6.60
N ASP A 101 23.05 0.18 -6.71
CA ASP A 101 23.17 1.28 -5.76
C ASP A 101 21.96 2.23 -5.84
N HIS A 102 21.53 2.74 -4.67
CA HIS A 102 20.46 3.72 -4.58
C HIS A 102 20.87 5.07 -5.20
N LYS A 103 20.00 5.68 -6.01
CA LYS A 103 20.33 6.92 -6.75
C LYS A 103 20.24 8.20 -5.91
N ALA A 104 19.54 8.17 -4.77
CA ALA A 104 19.44 9.28 -3.84
C ALA A 104 19.47 8.77 -2.38
N PRO A 105 20.63 8.20 -1.92
CA PRO A 105 20.71 7.53 -0.62
C PRO A 105 20.44 8.49 0.57
N HIS A 106 20.62 9.79 0.37
CA HIS A 106 20.32 10.79 1.38
C HIS A 106 18.82 10.91 1.71
N LEU A 107 17.92 10.43 0.84
CA LEU A 107 16.48 10.41 1.12
C LEU A 107 16.03 9.20 1.96
N ILE A 108 16.87 8.16 2.06
CA ILE A 108 16.58 6.99 2.87
C ILE A 108 16.44 7.42 4.34
N GLY A 109 15.37 6.97 5.00
CA GLY A 109 15.03 7.36 6.38
C GLY A 109 14.33 8.72 6.52
N GLN A 110 14.24 9.53 5.45
CA GLN A 110 13.45 10.77 5.47
C GLN A 110 11.98 10.54 5.08
N ALA A 111 11.71 9.50 4.30
CA ALA A 111 10.36 9.18 3.88
C ALA A 111 9.57 8.50 5.01
N VAL A 112 8.34 8.94 5.24
CA VAL A 112 7.39 8.18 6.06
C VAL A 112 6.89 7.00 5.24
N PHE A 113 6.92 5.79 5.82
CA PHE A 113 6.36 4.62 5.15
C PHE A 113 4.83 4.73 5.14
N GLY A 114 4.27 4.68 3.95
CA GLY A 114 2.86 5.05 3.70
C GLY A 114 1.87 3.88 3.82
N LEU A 115 2.04 2.97 4.79
CA LEU A 115 0.97 2.07 5.21
C LEU A 115 0.07 2.84 6.16
N SER A 116 -0.96 3.52 5.61
CA SER A 116 -1.72 4.58 6.29
C SER A 116 -2.21 4.17 7.68
N GLU A 117 -2.67 2.95 7.85
CA GLU A 117 -3.22 2.45 9.12
C GLU A 117 -2.13 2.24 10.18
N ALA A 118 -0.94 1.77 9.77
CA ALA A 118 0.17 1.49 10.68
C ALA A 118 1.02 2.73 11.02
N TYR A 119 0.96 3.77 10.18
CA TYR A 119 1.77 5.00 10.32
C TYR A 119 0.90 6.27 10.38
N ARG A 120 -0.34 6.13 10.83
CA ARG A 120 -1.33 7.22 10.91
C ARG A 120 -0.83 8.42 11.70
N ASP A 121 -0.05 8.20 12.74
CA ASP A 121 0.56 9.20 13.61
C ASP A 121 1.68 10.01 12.94
N ARG A 122 2.32 9.48 11.91
CA ARG A 122 3.49 10.07 11.23
C ARG A 122 3.18 10.70 9.88
N LEU A 123 2.03 10.41 9.31
CA LEU A 123 1.64 10.91 7.98
C LEU A 123 1.19 12.38 7.96
N PRO A 124 0.48 12.93 8.97
CA PRO A 124 0.08 14.33 8.95
C PRO A 124 1.30 15.26 8.84
N GLY A 125 1.29 16.14 7.82
CA GLY A 125 2.39 17.07 7.55
C GLY A 125 3.64 16.44 6.91
N ALA A 126 3.65 15.14 6.61
CA ALA A 126 4.77 14.48 5.93
C ALA A 126 4.99 15.09 4.54
N ARG A 127 6.24 15.41 4.22
CA ARG A 127 6.63 15.99 2.92
C ARG A 127 7.18 14.97 1.94
N LEU A 128 7.56 13.79 2.42
CA LEU A 128 8.01 12.68 1.61
C LEU A 128 7.41 11.39 2.15
N VAL A 129 6.66 10.68 1.31
CA VAL A 129 5.99 9.45 1.68
C VAL A 129 6.40 8.34 0.72
N SER A 130 6.80 7.21 1.26
CA SER A 130 7.10 5.99 0.51
C SER A 130 5.89 5.06 0.52
N ASN A 131 5.18 4.99 -0.59
CA ASN A 131 3.96 4.17 -0.71
C ASN A 131 4.31 2.68 -0.76
N PRO A 132 3.68 1.81 0.04
CA PRO A 132 3.99 0.38 0.08
C PRO A 132 3.73 -0.36 -1.24
N GLY A 133 4.38 -1.50 -1.42
CA GLY A 133 4.04 -2.44 -2.48
C GLY A 133 2.71 -3.15 -2.23
N CYS A 134 2.03 -3.55 -3.30
CA CYS A 134 0.69 -4.13 -3.20
C CYS A 134 0.63 -5.41 -2.35
N TYR A 135 1.62 -6.31 -2.52
CA TYR A 135 1.75 -7.49 -1.66
C TYR A 135 2.13 -7.11 -0.22
N ALA A 136 3.03 -6.14 -0.04
CA ALA A 136 3.40 -5.69 1.29
C ALA A 136 2.17 -5.15 2.05
N THR A 137 1.32 -4.36 1.40
CA THR A 137 0.05 -3.90 1.99
C THR A 137 -0.82 -5.08 2.43
N SER A 138 -1.00 -6.10 1.57
CA SER A 138 -1.87 -7.26 1.88
C SER A 138 -1.34 -8.14 3.01
N VAL A 139 -0.02 -8.19 3.20
CA VAL A 139 0.65 -8.98 4.24
C VAL A 139 0.77 -8.21 5.55
N LEU A 140 1.16 -6.94 5.48
CA LEU A 140 1.45 -6.13 6.66
C LEU A 140 0.18 -5.72 7.42
N LEU A 141 -0.93 -5.44 6.73
CA LEU A 141 -2.17 -5.10 7.41
C LEU A 141 -2.60 -6.18 8.42
N PRO A 142 -2.63 -7.49 8.11
CA PRO A 142 -2.91 -8.49 9.13
C PRO A 142 -1.77 -8.71 10.14
N LEU A 143 -0.50 -8.73 9.69
CA LEU A 143 0.60 -9.17 10.55
C LEU A 143 1.06 -8.12 11.58
N VAL A 144 1.02 -6.82 11.22
CA VAL A 144 1.49 -5.77 12.14
C VAL A 144 0.74 -5.78 13.48
N PRO A 145 -0.61 -5.75 13.55
CA PRO A 145 -1.29 -5.79 14.83
C PRO A 145 -1.10 -7.12 15.57
N LEU A 146 -1.15 -8.26 14.88
CA LEU A 146 -1.00 -9.57 15.52
C LEU A 146 0.37 -9.79 16.15
N LEU A 147 1.43 -9.36 15.47
CA LEU A 147 2.79 -9.44 15.99
C LEU A 147 3.09 -8.39 17.07
N ARG A 148 2.56 -7.17 16.92
CA ARG A 148 2.73 -6.12 17.93
C ARG A 148 2.13 -6.51 19.28
N GLU A 149 1.00 -7.19 19.28
CA GLU A 149 0.33 -7.70 20.48
C GLU A 149 0.81 -9.08 20.93
N ASP A 150 1.85 -9.62 20.30
CA ASP A 150 2.45 -10.93 20.64
C ASP A 150 1.49 -12.13 20.55
N LEU A 151 0.56 -12.07 19.59
CA LEU A 151 -0.50 -13.09 19.46
C LEU A 151 -0.12 -14.25 18.55
N ILE A 152 0.93 -14.10 17.76
CA ILE A 152 1.46 -15.14 16.85
C ILE A 152 2.98 -15.24 16.98
N GLU A 153 3.52 -16.39 16.59
CA GLU A 153 4.97 -16.60 16.53
C GLU A 153 5.60 -15.74 15.42
N GLU A 154 6.83 -15.26 15.63
CA GLU A 154 7.63 -14.47 14.67
C GLU A 154 8.24 -15.33 13.55
N THR A 155 8.21 -16.64 13.73
CA THR A 155 8.79 -17.63 12.82
C THR A 155 7.69 -18.47 12.18
N ASP A 156 8.06 -19.20 11.10
CA ASP A 156 7.15 -20.13 10.41
C ASP A 156 5.90 -19.40 9.82
N ILE A 157 6.07 -18.13 9.43
CA ILE A 157 5.05 -17.36 8.74
C ILE A 157 5.17 -17.62 7.24
N VAL A 158 4.11 -18.11 6.63
CA VAL A 158 4.02 -18.30 5.18
C VAL A 158 2.98 -17.32 4.62
N ALA A 159 3.39 -16.46 3.71
CA ALA A 159 2.52 -15.57 2.96
C ALA A 159 2.36 -16.11 1.52
N ASP A 160 1.24 -16.76 1.27
CA ASP A 160 0.87 -17.33 -0.04
C ASP A 160 -0.11 -16.39 -0.74
N ALA A 161 0.38 -15.60 -1.70
CA ALA A 161 -0.33 -14.48 -2.28
C ALA A 161 -0.58 -14.64 -3.78
N LYS A 162 -1.79 -14.34 -4.22
CA LYS A 162 -2.26 -14.44 -5.61
C LYS A 162 -2.65 -13.06 -6.12
N SER A 163 -2.01 -12.58 -7.19
CA SER A 163 -2.24 -11.26 -7.78
C SER A 163 -2.73 -11.34 -9.21
N GLY A 164 -3.65 -10.46 -9.58
CA GLY A 164 -4.00 -10.25 -10.97
C GLY A 164 -2.83 -9.69 -11.80
N ALA A 165 -2.89 -9.93 -13.11
CA ALA A 165 -1.83 -9.65 -14.09
C ALA A 165 -1.33 -8.19 -14.11
N THR A 166 -2.17 -7.21 -13.76
CA THR A 166 -1.76 -5.80 -13.70
C THR A 166 -0.68 -5.53 -12.65
N GLY A 167 -0.48 -6.44 -11.67
CA GLY A 167 0.60 -6.36 -10.69
C GLY A 167 2.00 -6.48 -11.30
N ALA A 168 2.13 -7.16 -12.44
CA ALA A 168 3.38 -7.28 -13.19
C ALA A 168 3.79 -6.01 -13.97
N GLY A 169 2.93 -4.98 -13.98
CA GLY A 169 3.17 -3.75 -14.73
C GLY A 169 2.76 -3.83 -16.21
N ARG A 170 3.03 -2.75 -16.96
CA ARG A 170 2.62 -2.62 -18.38
C ARG A 170 3.74 -2.94 -19.37
N THR A 171 4.92 -3.26 -18.89
CA THR A 171 6.03 -3.64 -19.77
C THR A 171 5.69 -4.91 -20.53
N LEU A 172 5.92 -4.90 -21.85
CA LEU A 172 5.68 -6.08 -22.70
C LEU A 172 6.61 -7.22 -22.28
N ARG A 173 6.01 -8.38 -22.03
CA ARG A 173 6.68 -9.63 -21.68
C ARG A 173 5.94 -10.79 -22.34
N GLU A 174 6.67 -11.77 -22.83
CA GLU A 174 6.09 -12.94 -23.51
C GLU A 174 5.17 -13.73 -22.60
N ASP A 175 5.58 -13.97 -21.35
CA ASP A 175 4.81 -14.68 -20.32
C ASP A 175 3.54 -13.94 -19.85
N LEU A 176 3.30 -12.72 -20.32
CA LEU A 176 2.10 -11.93 -20.06
C LEU A 176 1.22 -11.74 -21.31
N LEU A 177 1.56 -12.38 -22.41
CA LEU A 177 0.69 -12.41 -23.59
C LEU A 177 -0.60 -13.16 -23.26
N PHE A 178 -1.69 -12.79 -23.93
CA PHE A 178 -3.01 -13.34 -23.62
C PHE A 178 -3.04 -14.88 -23.70
N CYS A 179 -2.44 -15.47 -24.74
CA CYS A 179 -2.42 -16.92 -24.93
C CYS A 179 -1.53 -17.66 -23.92
N GLU A 180 -0.55 -16.96 -23.31
CA GLU A 180 0.34 -17.55 -22.29
C GLU A 180 -0.25 -17.41 -20.88
N LEU A 181 -1.04 -16.37 -20.65
CA LEU A 181 -1.60 -16.06 -19.32
C LEU A 181 -3.02 -16.62 -19.15
N ALA A 182 -3.81 -16.74 -20.22
CA ALA A 182 -5.21 -17.17 -20.13
C ALA A 182 -5.29 -18.64 -19.71
N GLU A 183 -6.19 -18.93 -18.74
CA GLU A 183 -6.45 -20.30 -18.25
C GLU A 183 -5.28 -20.97 -17.52
N ASP A 184 -4.21 -20.21 -17.20
CA ASP A 184 -3.07 -20.68 -16.40
C ASP A 184 -2.76 -19.72 -15.25
N PHE A 185 -2.18 -20.22 -14.17
CA PHE A 185 -1.57 -19.39 -13.15
C PHE A 185 -0.29 -20.02 -12.61
N SER A 186 0.68 -19.18 -12.25
CA SER A 186 2.00 -19.65 -11.89
C SER A 186 2.56 -18.90 -10.66
N ALA A 187 3.38 -19.63 -9.89
CA ALA A 187 4.21 -19.00 -8.85
C ALA A 187 5.45 -18.39 -9.50
N TYR A 188 5.91 -17.26 -8.94
CA TYR A 188 7.16 -16.62 -9.37
C TYR A 188 7.95 -16.11 -8.16
N ALA A 189 9.28 -16.05 -8.27
CA ALA A 189 10.20 -15.56 -7.24
C ALA A 189 9.85 -16.05 -5.80
N PRO A 190 9.66 -17.39 -5.57
CA PRO A 190 9.23 -17.92 -4.29
C PRO A 190 10.30 -17.83 -3.20
N GLY A 191 9.89 -17.95 -1.96
CA GLY A 191 10.75 -17.92 -0.79
C GLY A 191 11.21 -16.52 -0.44
N ARG A 192 12.49 -16.23 -0.61
CA ARG A 192 13.08 -14.91 -0.31
C ARG A 192 13.59 -14.18 -1.57
N LYS A 193 13.13 -14.55 -2.75
CA LYS A 193 13.59 -13.95 -4.01
C LYS A 193 12.85 -12.68 -4.41
N HIS A 194 11.64 -12.48 -3.91
CA HIS A 194 10.83 -11.31 -4.25
C HIS A 194 11.23 -10.11 -3.38
N ARG A 195 11.50 -8.96 -4.01
CA ARG A 195 11.96 -7.72 -3.32
C ARG A 195 11.01 -7.19 -2.22
N HIS A 196 9.70 -7.49 -2.31
CA HIS A 196 8.77 -7.11 -1.25
C HIS A 196 9.01 -7.82 0.09
N VAL A 197 9.79 -8.93 0.11
CA VAL A 197 10.17 -9.59 1.38
C VAL A 197 10.98 -8.63 2.25
N GLY A 198 12.00 -7.96 1.65
CA GLY A 198 12.79 -6.97 2.39
C GLY A 198 11.98 -5.82 2.95
N GLU A 199 11.00 -5.34 2.18
CA GLU A 199 10.06 -4.30 2.61
C GLU A 199 9.18 -4.80 3.78
N MET A 200 8.59 -5.98 3.67
CA MET A 200 7.73 -6.55 4.70
C MET A 200 8.49 -6.79 6.00
N GLU A 201 9.65 -7.43 5.94
CA GLU A 201 10.49 -7.73 7.12
C GLU A 201 11.01 -6.46 7.79
N ALA A 202 11.39 -5.43 7.01
CA ALA A 202 11.84 -4.16 7.57
C ALA A 202 10.72 -3.45 8.36
N VAL A 203 9.51 -3.41 7.81
CA VAL A 203 8.35 -2.80 8.47
C VAL A 203 7.94 -3.61 9.71
N LEU A 204 7.90 -4.94 9.62
CA LEU A 204 7.60 -5.78 10.77
C LEU A 204 8.63 -5.57 11.89
N ALA A 205 9.93 -5.53 11.57
CA ALA A 205 10.97 -5.26 12.55
C ALA A 205 10.82 -3.87 13.19
N GLU A 206 10.55 -2.83 12.41
CA GLU A 206 10.33 -1.47 12.92
C GLU A 206 9.10 -1.39 13.83
N ARG A 207 7.97 -1.99 13.41
CA ARG A 207 6.69 -1.83 14.13
C ARG A 207 6.52 -2.76 15.32
N THR A 208 7.28 -3.83 15.41
CA THR A 208 7.20 -4.83 16.49
C THR A 208 8.42 -4.85 17.40
N GLY A 209 9.54 -4.25 17.00
CA GLY A 209 10.84 -4.34 17.67
C GLY A 209 11.47 -5.74 17.60
N ARG A 210 10.96 -6.64 16.74
CA ARG A 210 11.37 -8.05 16.64
C ARG A 210 11.81 -8.37 15.23
N ARG A 211 12.79 -9.26 15.10
CA ARG A 211 13.15 -9.82 13.81
C ARG A 211 12.10 -10.84 13.38
N VAL A 212 11.45 -10.59 12.27
CA VAL A 212 10.46 -11.49 11.68
C VAL A 212 10.98 -11.97 10.34
N GLU A 213 10.91 -13.26 10.10
CA GLU A 213 11.25 -13.86 8.81
C GLU A 213 10.02 -14.57 8.24
N LEU A 214 9.74 -14.31 6.97
CA LEU A 214 8.60 -14.91 6.31
C LEU A 214 8.99 -15.63 5.01
N THR A 215 8.29 -16.72 4.72
CA THR A 215 8.32 -17.37 3.42
C THR A 215 7.24 -16.76 2.54
N PHE A 216 7.63 -16.20 1.40
CA PHE A 216 6.71 -15.54 0.49
C PHE A 216 6.53 -16.34 -0.81
N CYS A 217 5.30 -16.66 -1.16
CA CYS A 217 4.94 -17.40 -2.37
C CYS A 217 3.97 -16.56 -3.22
N PRO A 218 4.47 -15.63 -4.05
CA PRO A 218 3.63 -14.86 -4.94
C PRO A 218 3.23 -15.68 -6.17
N HIS A 219 1.98 -15.47 -6.60
CA HIS A 219 1.44 -16.07 -7.83
C HIS A 219 0.83 -15.00 -8.71
N LEU A 220 0.83 -15.24 -10.02
CA LEU A 220 0.11 -14.45 -11.00
C LEU A 220 -1.11 -15.22 -11.49
N LEU A 221 -2.28 -14.60 -11.37
CA LEU A 221 -3.56 -15.15 -11.80
C LEU A 221 -3.96 -14.60 -13.18
N PRO A 222 -4.72 -15.35 -13.99
CA PRO A 222 -5.29 -14.91 -15.26
C PRO A 222 -6.52 -14.01 -15.05
N VAL A 223 -6.44 -13.10 -14.09
CA VAL A 223 -7.44 -12.06 -13.83
C VAL A 223 -6.77 -10.69 -13.88
N LYS A 224 -7.53 -9.68 -14.20
CA LYS A 224 -6.97 -8.34 -14.41
C LYS A 224 -6.44 -7.72 -13.11
N ARG A 225 -7.21 -7.78 -12.01
CA ARG A 225 -6.99 -7.03 -10.77
C ARG A 225 -7.33 -7.86 -9.53
N GLY A 226 -6.77 -7.44 -8.41
CA GLY A 226 -7.00 -7.98 -7.09
C GLY A 226 -5.83 -8.79 -6.57
N ILE A 227 -5.65 -8.77 -5.25
CA ILE A 227 -4.74 -9.64 -4.50
C ILE A 227 -5.55 -10.38 -3.45
N LEU A 228 -5.36 -11.70 -3.39
CA LEU A 228 -5.79 -12.54 -2.28
C LEU A 228 -4.55 -13.16 -1.65
N THR A 229 -4.32 -12.90 -0.38
CA THR A 229 -3.20 -13.46 0.40
C THR A 229 -3.74 -14.37 1.49
N ALA A 230 -3.19 -15.58 1.58
CA ALA A 230 -3.37 -16.48 2.71
C ALA A 230 -2.09 -16.48 3.56
N LEU A 231 -2.21 -16.07 4.81
CA LEU A 231 -1.12 -16.07 5.80
C LEU A 231 -1.31 -17.25 6.71
N TYR A 232 -0.37 -18.19 6.67
CA TYR A 232 -0.32 -19.32 7.60
C TYR A 232 0.56 -18.94 8.77
N VAL A 233 -0.01 -18.92 9.97
CA VAL A 233 0.67 -18.48 11.19
C VAL A 233 0.50 -19.49 12.33
N ARG A 234 1.38 -19.43 13.33
CA ARG A 234 1.23 -20.17 14.59
C ARG A 234 0.69 -19.20 15.66
N PRO A 235 -0.58 -19.32 16.05
CA PRO A 235 -1.15 -18.48 17.09
C PRO A 235 -0.66 -18.92 18.49
N LYS A 236 -0.47 -17.94 19.38
CA LYS A 236 -0.21 -18.12 20.81
C LYS A 236 -1.52 -18.10 21.62
N VAL A 237 -2.62 -17.75 20.97
CA VAL A 237 -3.97 -17.62 21.53
C VAL A 237 -5.00 -18.31 20.63
N ASP A 238 -6.25 -18.35 21.01
CA ASP A 238 -7.32 -18.89 20.16
C ASP A 238 -7.61 -17.99 18.95
N VAL A 239 -8.24 -18.56 17.93
CA VAL A 239 -8.57 -17.84 16.67
C VAL A 239 -9.53 -16.68 16.90
N ALA A 240 -10.44 -16.81 17.89
CA ALA A 240 -11.36 -15.74 18.22
C ALA A 240 -10.63 -14.53 18.83
N ALA A 241 -9.56 -14.76 19.59
CA ALA A 241 -8.71 -13.68 20.11
C ALA A 241 -7.92 -12.99 18.99
N LEU A 242 -7.40 -13.73 18.00
CA LEU A 242 -6.77 -13.12 16.82
C LEU A 242 -7.75 -12.21 16.07
N ARG A 243 -9.00 -12.67 15.87
CA ARG A 243 -10.03 -11.87 15.20
C ARG A 243 -10.34 -10.62 15.99
N ARG A 244 -10.60 -10.72 17.30
CA ARG A 244 -10.86 -9.54 18.16
C ARG A 244 -9.75 -8.52 18.14
N ALA A 245 -8.50 -8.97 18.14
CA ALA A 245 -7.33 -8.08 18.04
C ALA A 245 -7.31 -7.30 16.71
N LEU A 246 -7.61 -7.98 15.60
CA LEU A 246 -7.73 -7.31 14.29
C LEU A 246 -8.94 -6.37 14.24
N GLU A 247 -10.11 -6.77 14.77
CA GLU A 247 -11.30 -5.92 14.88
C GLU A 247 -10.98 -4.64 15.67
N GLY A 248 -10.33 -4.75 16.83
CA GLY A 248 -9.93 -3.61 17.64
C GLY A 248 -8.87 -2.73 16.97
N ALA A 249 -7.90 -3.34 16.27
CA ALA A 249 -6.87 -2.59 15.56
C ALA A 249 -7.43 -1.74 14.39
N TYR A 250 -8.56 -2.15 13.81
CA TYR A 250 -9.14 -1.52 12.62
C TYR A 250 -10.55 -0.96 12.84
N GLU A 251 -11.03 -0.85 14.08
CA GLU A 251 -12.34 -0.32 14.43
C GLU A 251 -12.60 1.07 13.82
N GLU A 252 -11.58 1.94 13.84
CA GLU A 252 -11.66 3.30 13.28
C GLU A 252 -11.14 3.41 11.84
N SER A 253 -10.78 2.30 11.20
CA SER A 253 -10.25 2.33 9.83
C SER A 253 -11.36 2.52 8.81
N ALA A 254 -11.18 3.50 7.92
CA ALA A 254 -12.11 3.73 6.84
C ALA A 254 -12.07 2.64 5.75
N PHE A 255 -10.99 1.86 5.67
CA PHE A 255 -10.73 0.97 4.53
C PHE A 255 -10.23 -0.42 4.89
N VAL A 256 -10.07 -0.76 6.16
CA VAL A 256 -9.72 -2.12 6.57
C VAL A 256 -10.87 -2.71 7.37
N HIS A 257 -11.39 -3.82 6.89
CA HIS A 257 -12.59 -4.44 7.44
C HIS A 257 -12.30 -5.91 7.80
N VAL A 258 -12.48 -6.25 9.07
CA VAL A 258 -12.43 -7.64 9.53
C VAL A 258 -13.82 -8.25 9.33
N VAL A 259 -13.87 -9.33 8.56
CA VAL A 259 -15.13 -10.00 8.21
C VAL A 259 -15.19 -11.38 8.86
N ASP A 260 -16.38 -11.76 9.28
CA ASP A 260 -16.67 -13.10 9.82
C ASP A 260 -17.25 -14.02 8.72
N GLY A 261 -17.15 -15.33 8.93
CA GLY A 261 -17.69 -16.33 8.02
C GLY A 261 -16.74 -16.70 6.89
N ALA A 262 -17.17 -16.56 5.64
CA ALA A 262 -16.37 -16.99 4.48
C ALA A 262 -15.13 -16.10 4.23
N PRO A 263 -14.01 -16.66 3.72
CA PRO A 263 -12.87 -15.87 3.28
C PRO A 263 -13.27 -14.81 2.23
N PRO A 264 -12.60 -13.63 2.23
CA PRO A 264 -12.91 -12.57 1.27
C PRO A 264 -12.56 -13.00 -0.17
N ARG A 265 -13.29 -12.46 -1.12
CA ARG A 265 -13.11 -12.70 -2.57
C ARG A 265 -12.55 -11.46 -3.25
N LEU A 266 -11.88 -11.63 -4.40
CA LEU A 266 -11.41 -10.49 -5.20
C LEU A 266 -12.56 -9.57 -5.63
N SER A 267 -13.73 -10.14 -5.95
CA SER A 267 -14.95 -9.38 -6.32
C SER A 267 -15.42 -8.42 -5.22
N ASP A 268 -15.07 -8.69 -3.97
CA ASP A 268 -15.52 -7.88 -2.84
C ASP A 268 -14.74 -6.56 -2.70
N VAL A 269 -13.55 -6.48 -3.33
CA VAL A 269 -12.61 -5.38 -3.11
C VAL A 269 -12.14 -4.69 -4.39
N VAL A 270 -12.28 -5.34 -5.55
CA VAL A 270 -11.82 -4.77 -6.84
C VAL A 270 -12.59 -3.48 -7.15
N GLY A 271 -11.84 -2.40 -7.42
CA GLY A 271 -12.35 -1.06 -7.69
C GLY A 271 -12.55 -0.18 -6.46
N THR A 272 -12.34 -0.72 -5.24
CA THR A 272 -12.44 0.00 -3.96
C THR A 272 -11.07 0.19 -3.32
N ASN A 273 -10.99 1.06 -2.30
CA ASN A 273 -9.80 1.20 -1.45
C ASN A 273 -9.83 0.24 -0.25
N ASP A 274 -10.75 -0.71 -0.22
CA ASP A 274 -10.92 -1.63 0.90
C ASP A 274 -9.88 -2.73 0.91
N CYS A 275 -9.50 -3.13 2.12
CA CYS A 275 -8.86 -4.39 2.45
C CYS A 275 -9.78 -5.19 3.36
N ARG A 276 -10.14 -6.41 2.98
CA ARG A 276 -10.93 -7.34 3.80
C ARG A 276 -10.05 -8.40 4.41
N ILE A 277 -10.20 -8.64 5.70
CA ILE A 277 -9.42 -9.61 6.47
C ILE A 277 -10.37 -10.59 7.14
N SER A 278 -10.04 -11.89 7.11
CA SER A 278 -10.74 -12.91 7.91
C SER A 278 -9.75 -13.88 8.53
N VAL A 279 -10.14 -14.50 9.67
CA VAL A 279 -9.29 -15.43 10.44
C VAL A 279 -9.99 -16.76 10.56
N HIS A 280 -9.29 -17.85 10.28
CA HIS A 280 -9.81 -19.21 10.28
C HIS A 280 -8.89 -20.15 11.05
N ALA A 281 -9.50 -21.12 11.73
CA ALA A 281 -8.73 -22.22 12.35
C ALA A 281 -8.13 -23.13 11.28
N GLY A 282 -6.85 -23.43 11.40
CA GLY A 282 -6.17 -24.45 10.62
C GLY A 282 -5.98 -25.74 11.43
N ALA A 283 -5.44 -26.76 10.78
CA ALA A 283 -5.03 -27.99 11.48
C ALA A 283 -3.72 -27.79 12.26
N THR A 284 -3.45 -28.67 13.21
CA THR A 284 -2.17 -28.78 13.92
C THR A 284 -1.70 -27.48 14.61
N GLY A 285 -2.64 -26.72 15.20
CA GLY A 285 -2.32 -25.49 15.92
C GLY A 285 -1.94 -24.32 15.03
N ARG A 286 -2.29 -24.32 13.74
CA ARG A 286 -2.14 -23.18 12.83
C ARG A 286 -3.42 -22.36 12.73
N ALA A 287 -3.28 -21.10 12.40
CA ALA A 287 -4.36 -20.28 11.90
C ALA A 287 -4.07 -19.83 10.47
N VAL A 288 -5.11 -19.55 9.71
CA VAL A 288 -5.02 -18.97 8.37
C VAL A 288 -5.72 -17.61 8.40
N VAL A 289 -4.96 -16.56 8.10
CA VAL A 289 -5.51 -15.21 7.97
C VAL A 289 -5.56 -14.86 6.49
N PHE A 290 -6.77 -14.59 5.98
CA PHE A 290 -6.93 -14.12 4.60
C PHE A 290 -6.99 -12.60 4.57
N SER A 291 -6.38 -12.03 3.52
CA SER A 291 -6.43 -10.62 3.19
C SER A 291 -6.72 -10.46 1.71
N ALA A 292 -7.71 -9.66 1.34
CA ALA A 292 -8.02 -9.33 -0.04
C ALA A 292 -8.06 -7.81 -0.25
N LEU A 293 -7.48 -7.34 -1.35
CA LEU A 293 -7.50 -5.93 -1.75
C LEU A 293 -7.35 -5.78 -3.28
N ASP A 294 -7.67 -4.60 -3.81
CA ASP A 294 -7.35 -4.26 -5.20
C ASP A 294 -5.88 -3.81 -5.30
N ASN A 295 -5.08 -4.55 -6.09
CA ASN A 295 -3.65 -4.29 -6.24
C ASN A 295 -3.31 -2.92 -6.84
N LEU A 296 -4.23 -2.29 -7.60
CA LEU A 296 -4.05 -0.96 -8.18
C LEU A 296 -4.67 0.15 -7.33
N VAL A 297 -5.62 -0.15 -6.44
CA VAL A 297 -6.25 0.86 -5.57
C VAL A 297 -5.61 0.77 -4.17
N LYS A 298 -6.11 -0.03 -3.25
CA LYS A 298 -5.52 -0.15 -1.90
C LYS A 298 -4.06 -0.63 -1.93
N GLY A 299 -3.70 -1.44 -2.92
CA GLY A 299 -2.32 -1.90 -3.13
C GLY A 299 -1.39 -0.86 -3.75
N ALA A 300 -1.88 0.27 -4.29
CA ALA A 300 -1.05 1.24 -5.01
C ALA A 300 -1.64 2.67 -5.02
N ALA A 301 -2.43 3.01 -6.05
CA ALA A 301 -2.90 4.38 -6.29
C ALA A 301 -3.85 4.89 -5.21
N GLY A 302 -4.76 4.05 -4.72
CA GLY A 302 -5.68 4.44 -3.66
C GLY A 302 -4.96 4.69 -2.34
N GLN A 303 -4.01 3.81 -1.97
CA GLN A 303 -3.12 4.02 -0.82
C GLN A 303 -2.34 5.33 -0.96
N ALA A 304 -1.84 5.65 -2.15
CA ALA A 304 -1.12 6.90 -2.39
C ALA A 304 -2.03 8.14 -2.23
N ILE A 305 -3.29 8.08 -2.68
CA ILE A 305 -4.28 9.15 -2.44
C ILE A 305 -4.62 9.25 -0.96
N GLN A 306 -4.81 8.12 -0.25
CA GLN A 306 -5.04 8.10 1.19
C GLN A 306 -3.86 8.73 1.95
N ASN A 307 -2.63 8.41 1.58
CA ASN A 307 -1.41 9.01 2.13
C ASN A 307 -1.33 10.51 1.84
N LEU A 308 -1.66 10.94 0.60
CA LEU A 308 -1.73 12.35 0.24
C LEU A 308 -2.75 13.08 1.12
N ASN A 309 -3.94 12.52 1.30
CA ASN A 309 -4.99 13.09 2.13
C ASN A 309 -4.51 13.33 3.56
N LEU A 310 -3.93 12.30 4.18
CA LEU A 310 -3.39 12.38 5.53
C LEU A 310 -2.25 13.41 5.63
N ALA A 311 -1.32 13.41 4.68
CA ALA A 311 -0.20 14.35 4.64
C ALA A 311 -0.65 15.81 4.50
N MET A 312 -1.75 16.04 3.78
CA MET A 312 -2.36 17.36 3.57
C MET A 312 -3.35 17.76 4.70
N GLY A 313 -3.59 16.88 5.68
CA GLY A 313 -4.57 17.10 6.75
C GLY A 313 -6.03 17.06 6.28
N TRP A 314 -6.32 16.32 5.21
CA TRP A 314 -7.67 16.11 4.69
C TRP A 314 -8.30 14.82 5.22
N PRO A 315 -9.63 14.67 5.15
CA PRO A 315 -10.26 13.38 5.39
C PRO A 315 -9.63 12.29 4.51
N GLU A 316 -9.19 11.21 5.11
CA GLU A 316 -8.47 10.13 4.40
C GLU A 316 -9.29 9.49 3.27
N THR A 317 -10.62 9.62 3.35
CA THR A 317 -11.59 9.06 2.39
C THR A 317 -11.80 9.91 1.14
N ASP A 318 -11.30 11.14 1.10
CA ASP A 318 -11.52 12.05 -0.03
C ASP A 318 -11.04 11.44 -1.35
N GLY A 319 -11.92 11.38 -2.34
CA GLY A 319 -11.65 10.82 -3.68
C GLY A 319 -11.56 9.29 -3.76
N LEU A 320 -11.76 8.59 -2.65
CA LEU A 320 -11.68 7.13 -2.55
C LEU A 320 -13.07 6.50 -2.40
N VAL A 321 -13.19 5.23 -2.77
CA VAL A 321 -14.44 4.45 -2.70
C VAL A 321 -14.25 3.30 -1.73
N SER A 322 -15.21 3.15 -0.79
CA SER A 322 -15.37 1.95 0.02
C SER A 322 -16.73 1.30 -0.28
N ALA A 323 -16.77 -0.03 -0.25
CA ALA A 323 -18.01 -0.78 -0.39
C ALA A 323 -18.85 -0.79 0.91
N PHE A 324 -18.22 -0.42 2.05
CA PHE A 324 -18.87 -0.39 3.37
C PHE A 324 -19.44 1.00 3.76
N GLY A 325 -19.26 2.01 2.93
CA GLY A 325 -19.51 3.41 3.29
C GLY A 325 -18.41 3.99 4.19
N ALA A 326 -18.38 5.31 4.37
CA ALA A 326 -17.52 5.93 5.38
C ALA A 326 -18.04 5.56 6.77
N PRO A 327 -17.16 5.28 7.77
CA PRO A 327 -17.60 5.17 9.15
C PRO A 327 -18.33 6.46 9.53
N SER A 328 -19.47 6.34 10.23
CA SER A 328 -20.16 7.52 10.76
C SER A 328 -19.17 8.30 11.63
N PRO A 329 -19.08 9.64 11.50
CA PRO A 329 -18.23 10.41 12.38
C PRO A 329 -18.67 10.10 13.82
N VAL A 330 -17.73 9.58 14.62
CA VAL A 330 -17.93 9.40 16.05
C VAL A 330 -18.20 10.80 16.59
N GLU A 331 -19.43 11.04 17.08
CA GLU A 331 -19.74 12.24 17.84
C GLU A 331 -18.78 12.27 19.03
N THR A 332 -17.78 13.12 18.94
CA THR A 332 -16.90 13.39 20.06
C THR A 332 -17.79 13.84 21.21
N ALA A 333 -17.81 13.03 22.26
CA ALA A 333 -18.53 13.30 23.50
C ALA A 333 -17.89 14.51 24.23
N ALA A 334 -18.13 15.71 23.69
CA ALA A 334 -17.82 16.98 24.31
C ALA A 334 -19.13 17.78 24.37
N GLY A 335 -19.88 17.61 25.45
CA GLY A 335 -21.07 18.43 25.66
C GLY A 335 -22.16 17.85 26.53
N ARG A 336 -21.82 17.10 27.59
CA ARG A 336 -22.76 16.92 28.71
C ARG A 336 -22.13 17.42 30.00
N ALA A 337 -22.04 18.73 30.11
CA ALA A 337 -21.87 19.39 31.38
C ALA A 337 -22.80 20.61 31.38
N GLY A 338 -23.75 20.63 32.27
CA GLY A 338 -24.46 21.83 32.69
C GLY A 338 -25.93 21.92 32.34
N GLY A 339 -26.76 21.73 33.34
CA GLY A 339 -28.19 22.04 33.28
C GLY A 339 -29.01 21.39 34.40
N ASN A 340 -28.60 21.58 35.64
CA ASN A 340 -29.49 21.49 36.77
C ASN A 340 -30.16 22.87 36.97
N SER A 341 -31.45 22.92 36.89
CA SER A 341 -32.33 23.74 37.71
C SER A 341 -33.78 23.32 37.50
#